data_fdf16a5fdc342f295a8b5062a4e198e7
#
_entry.id   fdf16a5fdc342f295a8b5062a4e198e7
#
_cell.length_a   1.000
_cell.length_b   1.000
_cell.length_c   1.000
_cell.angle_alpha   90.00
_cell.angle_beta   90.00
_cell.angle_gamma   90.00
#
_symmetry.space_group_name_H-M   'P 1'
#
loop_
_entity.id
_entity.type
_entity.pdbx_description
1 polymer ?
#
loop_
_entity_poly.entity_id
_entity_poly.type
_entity_poly.pdbx_seq_one_letter_code
_entity_poly.pdbx_strand_id
1 'polypeptide(L)'
;MDSIEKDDTLEFRLNSWMENAAICGLVNILEEDEDKIEIKPQSIVVKKEVFKNFEEDYFTYFAKQYEKLSSLTKVLSYEDEMNRHQREDFTHFDQKAYERLQKYLADLKRYGESNSYLAVYPLVDSSVDIVSLIKKAKIDKLKKGEFEHNNIEIIDRIKSIYELLTEIFAYYHQEDVQRYLAAKIQIYSVINNGYNDVSFLNRQESKGDFYEKYHDYFVESMLSYLEDNHEKDKLSCTNCGHPIKKGDISYSFINQAGYDANRKQSNAWSFTNDLFMCPVCRLLYTCIPAGFTYVYNQGLFVNDNHSVRALLNANTGIRLDVLSLNKTEVKAIDTYAALIRTLQDSMNRQHHRELQDIQVVRYENERYYFNLLPKHILKTIDQSKDKLPELFNAGFILNGDYQSLYREIITRLMNNTNLFSLIYQVLRTKGTGGQVYANTYHIMKMIEINQNFLKELIQMEKLEKDELEKIRRDGYFLKKEYANKNKADSIGLRLLNALKANNKDAFMDILSNSYMYLNKLVPKYFTDIFLDDERFKTIGYSFVAGIIGEAHNTEGGNDNE
;
A
#
# COMPACT_ATOMS: atom_id res chain seq x y z
N MET A 1 -26.35 -22.64 -16.64
CA MET A 1 -25.24 -21.94 -17.37
C MET A 1 -25.52 -22.14 -18.84
N ASP A 2 -26.26 -21.21 -19.41
CA ASP A 2 -26.78 -21.35 -20.76
C ASP A 2 -25.82 -20.65 -21.72
N SER A 3 -25.41 -21.43 -22.70
CA SER A 3 -24.99 -21.10 -24.06
C SER A 3 -24.18 -19.82 -24.30
N ILE A 4 -22.91 -19.99 -24.72
CA ILE A 4 -22.25 -19.09 -25.66
C ILE A 4 -23.02 -19.20 -26.99
N GLU A 5 -24.29 -18.93 -26.99
CA GLU A 5 -25.10 -18.83 -28.20
C GLU A 5 -25.24 -17.36 -28.58
N LYS A 6 -24.67 -17.01 -29.73
CA LYS A 6 -25.06 -15.90 -30.62
C LYS A 6 -25.31 -14.49 -30.05
N ASP A 7 -25.09 -14.25 -28.79
CA ASP A 7 -25.14 -12.91 -28.24
C ASP A 7 -23.79 -12.23 -28.41
N ASP A 8 -23.78 -10.98 -28.87
CA ASP A 8 -22.60 -10.13 -29.02
C ASP A 8 -21.98 -9.70 -27.68
N THR A 9 -22.26 -10.45 -26.60
CA THR A 9 -21.89 -10.12 -25.24
C THR A 9 -21.25 -11.30 -24.49
N LEU A 10 -20.48 -10.97 -23.46
CA LEU A 10 -19.91 -11.91 -22.48
C LEU A 10 -20.38 -11.54 -21.07
N GLU A 11 -20.83 -12.51 -20.29
CA GLU A 11 -21.22 -12.30 -18.89
C GLU A 11 -20.14 -12.85 -17.93
N PHE A 12 -19.66 -12.01 -17.01
CA PHE A 12 -18.73 -12.37 -15.93
C PHE A 12 -19.40 -12.21 -14.58
N ARG A 13 -19.40 -13.27 -13.75
CA ARG A 13 -20.10 -13.32 -12.45
C ARG A 13 -19.13 -13.27 -11.29
N LEU A 14 -19.54 -12.60 -10.21
CA LEU A 14 -18.77 -12.61 -8.95
C LEU A 14 -18.60 -14.04 -8.44
N ASN A 15 -17.37 -14.38 -8.02
CA ASN A 15 -17.03 -15.70 -7.50
C ASN A 15 -15.86 -15.62 -6.52
N SER A 16 -14.66 -16.04 -6.92
CA SER A 16 -13.46 -15.96 -6.10
C SER A 16 -12.90 -14.53 -6.03
N TRP A 17 -12.05 -14.25 -5.08
CA TRP A 17 -11.42 -12.92 -4.97
C TRP A 17 -10.62 -12.53 -6.23
N MET A 18 -9.98 -13.50 -6.89
CA MET A 18 -9.23 -13.23 -8.13
C MET A 18 -10.15 -12.81 -9.27
N GLU A 19 -11.26 -13.53 -9.47
CA GLU A 19 -12.27 -13.16 -10.46
C GLU A 19 -12.90 -11.81 -10.14
N ASN A 20 -13.21 -11.57 -8.88
CA ASN A 20 -13.79 -10.31 -8.44
C ASN A 20 -12.81 -9.14 -8.64
N ALA A 21 -11.51 -9.35 -8.37
CA ALA A 21 -10.48 -8.37 -8.69
C ALA A 21 -10.35 -8.14 -10.20
N ALA A 22 -10.42 -9.21 -10.99
CA ALA A 22 -10.38 -9.11 -12.44
C ALA A 22 -11.61 -8.39 -13.02
N ILE A 23 -12.82 -8.69 -12.50
CA ILE A 23 -14.07 -8.01 -12.86
C ILE A 23 -13.98 -6.52 -12.48
N CYS A 24 -13.56 -6.20 -11.25
CA CYS A 24 -13.35 -4.82 -10.83
C CYS A 24 -12.35 -4.10 -11.76
N GLY A 25 -11.26 -4.79 -12.12
CA GLY A 25 -10.25 -4.27 -13.03
C GLY A 25 -10.78 -4.03 -14.44
N LEU A 26 -11.57 -4.95 -14.98
CA LEU A 26 -12.18 -4.81 -16.31
C LEU A 26 -13.13 -3.60 -16.35
N VAL A 27 -13.98 -3.44 -15.32
CA VAL A 27 -14.88 -2.27 -15.22
C VAL A 27 -14.08 -0.96 -15.13
N ASN A 28 -12.99 -0.96 -14.38
CA ASN A 28 -12.11 0.20 -14.26
C ASN A 28 -11.43 0.56 -15.59
N ILE A 29 -10.97 -0.44 -16.36
CA ILE A 29 -10.36 -0.23 -17.68
C ILE A 29 -11.38 0.34 -18.68
N LEU A 30 -12.63 -0.13 -18.62
CA LEU A 30 -13.71 0.33 -19.48
C LEU A 30 -14.38 1.61 -18.97
N GLU A 31 -13.90 2.22 -17.89
CA GLU A 31 -14.37 3.47 -17.29
C GLU A 31 -15.88 3.49 -16.95
N GLU A 32 -16.49 2.32 -16.67
CA GLU A 32 -17.94 2.15 -16.47
C GLU A 32 -18.80 2.68 -17.64
N ASP A 33 -18.27 2.68 -18.85
CA ASP A 33 -18.97 3.14 -20.06
C ASP A 33 -20.18 2.26 -20.33
N GLU A 34 -21.39 2.82 -20.22
CA GLU A 34 -22.67 2.10 -20.38
C GLU A 34 -22.86 1.57 -21.81
N ASP A 35 -22.17 2.13 -22.80
CA ASP A 35 -22.18 1.61 -24.17
C ASP A 35 -21.34 0.34 -24.33
N LYS A 36 -20.38 0.12 -23.43
CA LYS A 36 -19.45 -1.01 -23.43
C LYS A 36 -19.86 -2.12 -22.46
N ILE A 37 -20.42 -1.75 -21.28
CA ILE A 37 -20.63 -2.64 -20.15
C ILE A 37 -21.94 -2.37 -19.43
N GLU A 38 -22.69 -3.42 -19.11
CA GLU A 38 -23.88 -3.38 -18.25
C GLU A 38 -23.52 -3.98 -16.89
N ILE A 39 -23.74 -3.24 -15.81
CA ILE A 39 -23.50 -3.69 -14.42
C ILE A 39 -24.78 -4.22 -13.80
N LYS A 40 -24.80 -5.55 -13.56
CA LYS A 40 -25.87 -6.26 -12.84
C LYS A 40 -25.48 -6.46 -11.37
N PRO A 41 -26.44 -6.87 -10.49
CA PRO A 41 -26.14 -7.07 -9.06
C PRO A 41 -24.96 -8.03 -8.80
N GLN A 42 -24.90 -9.18 -9.51
CA GLN A 42 -23.91 -10.25 -9.28
C GLN A 42 -23.02 -10.54 -10.50
N SER A 43 -23.15 -9.74 -11.57
CA SER A 43 -22.39 -9.95 -12.81
C SER A 43 -22.21 -8.65 -13.58
N ILE A 44 -21.32 -8.69 -14.54
CA ILE A 44 -21.20 -7.67 -15.59
C ILE A 44 -21.43 -8.32 -16.95
N VAL A 45 -22.03 -7.59 -17.88
CA VAL A 45 -22.20 -8.01 -19.28
C VAL A 45 -21.44 -7.04 -20.16
N VAL A 46 -20.52 -7.57 -20.97
CA VAL A 46 -19.59 -6.79 -21.79
C VAL A 46 -19.79 -7.14 -23.24
N LYS A 47 -19.85 -6.15 -24.14
CA LYS A 47 -19.92 -6.38 -25.59
C LYS A 47 -18.62 -6.97 -26.11
N LYS A 48 -18.68 -8.01 -26.96
CA LYS A 48 -17.49 -8.68 -27.53
C LYS A 48 -16.62 -7.74 -28.36
N GLU A 49 -17.24 -6.77 -29.05
CA GLU A 49 -16.53 -5.77 -29.85
C GLU A 49 -15.50 -4.94 -29.08
N VAL A 50 -15.71 -4.73 -27.76
CA VAL A 50 -14.79 -4.00 -26.88
C VAL A 50 -13.40 -4.63 -26.84
N PHE A 51 -13.33 -5.95 -27.02
CA PHE A 51 -12.07 -6.67 -26.91
C PHE A 51 -11.20 -6.59 -28.18
N LYS A 52 -11.69 -6.09 -29.32
CA LYS A 52 -10.93 -6.05 -30.58
C LYS A 52 -9.62 -5.24 -30.50
N ASN A 53 -9.61 -4.16 -29.72
CA ASN A 53 -8.43 -3.32 -29.49
C ASN A 53 -8.25 -3.09 -27.98
N PHE A 54 -8.48 -4.12 -27.18
CA PHE A 54 -8.50 -4.02 -25.73
C PHE A 54 -7.14 -3.62 -25.14
N GLU A 55 -6.03 -3.93 -25.81
CA GLU A 55 -4.68 -3.50 -25.46
C GLU A 55 -4.56 -1.99 -25.31
N GLU A 56 -5.28 -1.21 -26.17
CA GLU A 56 -5.27 0.26 -26.09
C GLU A 56 -5.95 0.75 -24.80
N ASP A 57 -7.18 0.29 -24.52
CA ASP A 57 -7.91 0.64 -23.30
C ASP A 57 -7.10 0.19 -22.06
N TYR A 58 -6.52 -1.02 -22.12
CA TYR A 58 -5.75 -1.62 -21.05
C TYR A 58 -4.53 -0.77 -20.64
N PHE A 59 -3.63 -0.48 -21.57
CA PHE A 59 -2.43 0.28 -21.26
C PHE A 59 -2.71 1.76 -20.99
N THR A 60 -3.71 2.35 -21.66
CA THR A 60 -4.16 3.73 -21.42
C THR A 60 -4.68 3.89 -20.00
N TYR A 61 -5.46 2.93 -19.49
CA TYR A 61 -5.94 2.94 -18.12
C TYR A 61 -4.77 3.04 -17.11
N PHE A 62 -3.77 2.16 -17.23
CA PHE A 62 -2.64 2.16 -16.31
C PHE A 62 -1.80 3.43 -16.44
N ALA A 63 -1.55 3.91 -17.66
CA ALA A 63 -0.83 5.15 -17.91
C ALA A 63 -1.49 6.33 -17.20
N LYS A 64 -2.80 6.52 -17.39
CA LYS A 64 -3.62 7.59 -16.82
C LYS A 64 -3.75 7.45 -15.30
N GLN A 65 -4.10 6.25 -14.81
CA GLN A 65 -4.39 6.02 -13.40
C GLN A 65 -3.17 6.22 -12.49
N TYR A 66 -1.98 5.84 -12.97
CA TYR A 66 -0.73 5.92 -12.20
C TYR A 66 0.21 7.03 -12.68
N GLU A 67 -0.29 8.01 -13.45
CA GLU A 67 0.49 9.12 -14.00
C GLU A 67 1.30 9.86 -12.92
N LYS A 68 0.65 10.28 -11.83
CA LYS A 68 1.28 11.02 -10.72
C LYS A 68 2.37 10.24 -10.00
N LEU A 69 2.29 8.92 -10.00
CA LEU A 69 3.28 8.01 -9.41
C LEU A 69 4.38 7.60 -10.42
N SER A 70 4.25 8.01 -11.68
CA SER A 70 5.18 7.67 -12.75
C SER A 70 6.56 8.33 -12.59
N SER A 71 7.59 7.66 -13.12
CA SER A 71 8.89 8.30 -13.30
C SER A 71 8.89 9.35 -14.40
N LEU A 72 7.99 9.27 -15.38
CA LEU A 72 7.83 10.26 -16.44
C LEU A 72 7.44 11.62 -15.87
N THR A 73 6.51 11.66 -14.93
CA THR A 73 6.14 12.88 -14.19
C THR A 73 7.36 13.53 -13.50
N LYS A 74 8.30 12.71 -12.96
CA LYS A 74 9.53 13.24 -12.38
C LYS A 74 10.51 13.77 -13.44
N VAL A 75 10.58 13.13 -14.60
CA VAL A 75 11.39 13.60 -15.72
C VAL A 75 10.90 14.96 -16.21
N LEU A 76 9.59 15.18 -16.28
CA LEU A 76 9.00 16.45 -16.71
C LEU A 76 8.92 17.49 -15.58
N SER A 77 9.13 17.13 -14.32
CA SER A 77 8.85 18.00 -13.16
C SER A 77 9.69 19.26 -13.05
N TYR A 78 10.81 19.35 -13.74
CA TYR A 78 11.71 20.51 -13.68
C TYR A 78 11.41 21.56 -14.77
N GLU A 79 10.53 21.25 -15.72
CA GLU A 79 10.23 22.14 -16.86
C GLU A 79 9.68 23.50 -16.42
N ASP A 80 8.75 23.52 -15.48
CA ASP A 80 8.19 24.75 -14.95
C ASP A 80 9.24 25.63 -14.24
N GLU A 81 10.14 25.00 -13.47
CA GLU A 81 11.23 25.69 -12.78
C GLU A 81 12.24 26.24 -13.80
N MET A 82 12.57 25.46 -14.83
CA MET A 82 13.42 25.89 -15.94
C MET A 82 12.81 27.11 -16.66
N ASN A 83 11.54 27.03 -17.06
CA ASN A 83 10.83 28.08 -17.77
C ASN A 83 10.73 29.38 -16.94
N ARG A 84 10.59 29.24 -15.61
CA ARG A 84 10.62 30.40 -14.70
C ARG A 84 11.99 31.07 -14.70
N HIS A 85 13.08 30.31 -14.53
CA HIS A 85 14.45 30.86 -14.54
C HIS A 85 14.77 31.58 -15.84
N GLN A 86 14.34 31.03 -16.99
CA GLN A 86 14.53 31.66 -18.30
C GLN A 86 13.75 32.97 -18.43
N ARG A 87 12.47 33.02 -17.98
CA ARG A 87 11.66 34.23 -17.99
C ARG A 87 12.22 35.34 -17.10
N GLU A 88 12.83 34.98 -15.99
CA GLU A 88 13.45 35.90 -15.03
C GLU A 88 14.92 36.22 -15.37
N ASP A 89 15.40 35.84 -16.56
CA ASP A 89 16.80 35.96 -16.99
C ASP A 89 17.81 35.57 -15.90
N PHE A 90 17.51 34.47 -15.19
CA PHE A 90 18.32 33.89 -14.10
C PHE A 90 18.58 34.82 -12.90
N THR A 91 17.83 35.93 -12.76
CA THR A 91 18.01 36.90 -11.69
C THR A 91 17.94 36.29 -10.29
N HIS A 92 17.11 35.26 -10.11
CA HIS A 92 16.90 34.55 -8.84
C HIS A 92 17.52 33.15 -8.83
N PHE A 93 18.43 32.84 -9.77
CA PHE A 93 19.12 31.56 -9.80
C PHE A 93 20.30 31.57 -8.81
N ASP A 94 20.14 30.89 -7.69
CA ASP A 94 21.10 30.81 -6.58
C ASP A 94 21.76 29.43 -6.47
N GLN A 95 22.66 29.27 -5.49
CA GLN A 95 23.32 28.00 -5.21
C GLN A 95 22.31 26.86 -4.93
N LYS A 96 21.19 27.17 -4.28
CA LYS A 96 20.14 26.15 -4.02
C LYS A 96 19.44 25.72 -5.30
N ALA A 97 19.20 26.65 -6.23
CA ALA A 97 18.69 26.33 -7.56
C ALA A 97 19.68 25.43 -8.34
N TYR A 98 20.98 25.73 -8.26
CA TYR A 98 22.01 24.89 -8.84
C TYR A 98 22.00 23.46 -8.25
N GLU A 99 21.94 23.30 -6.94
CA GLU A 99 21.88 22.01 -6.26
C GLU A 99 20.61 21.23 -6.63
N ARG A 100 19.46 21.91 -6.79
CA ARG A 100 18.21 21.27 -7.27
C ARG A 100 18.36 20.79 -8.71
N LEU A 101 18.92 21.62 -9.60
CA LEU A 101 19.21 21.22 -10.98
C LEU A 101 20.15 20.03 -11.03
N GLN A 102 21.23 20.04 -10.23
CA GLN A 102 22.18 18.92 -10.18
C GLN A 102 21.50 17.61 -9.78
N LYS A 103 20.65 17.66 -8.76
CA LYS A 103 19.86 16.50 -8.31
C LYS A 103 18.90 16.03 -9.40
N TYR A 104 18.21 16.97 -10.05
CA TYR A 104 17.29 16.67 -11.15
C TYR A 104 18.01 15.99 -12.32
N LEU A 105 19.17 16.51 -12.77
CA LEU A 105 19.95 15.92 -13.87
C LEU A 105 20.42 14.49 -13.54
N ALA A 106 20.77 14.22 -12.27
CA ALA A 106 21.11 12.87 -11.83
C ALA A 106 19.89 11.93 -11.90
N ASP A 107 18.69 12.40 -11.51
CA ASP A 107 17.45 11.66 -11.62
C ASP A 107 17.04 11.47 -13.09
N LEU A 108 17.12 12.49 -13.94
CA LEU A 108 16.89 12.42 -15.39
C LEU A 108 17.74 11.34 -16.03
N LYS A 109 19.06 11.35 -15.75
CA LYS A 109 19.98 10.33 -16.24
C LYS A 109 19.59 8.93 -15.77
N ARG A 110 19.31 8.75 -14.48
CA ARG A 110 18.93 7.46 -13.91
C ARG A 110 17.68 6.89 -14.55
N TYR A 111 16.66 7.72 -14.81
CA TYR A 111 15.44 7.27 -15.47
C TYR A 111 15.64 7.05 -16.96
N GLY A 112 16.21 8.02 -17.68
CA GLY A 112 16.39 7.95 -19.12
C GLY A 112 17.33 6.84 -19.59
N GLU A 113 18.24 6.36 -18.74
CA GLU A 113 19.11 5.20 -19.00
C GLU A 113 18.55 3.90 -18.39
N SER A 114 17.34 3.91 -17.80
CA SER A 114 16.73 2.70 -17.24
C SER A 114 16.20 1.77 -18.34
N ASN A 115 16.10 0.47 -18.01
CA ASN A 115 15.62 -0.55 -18.96
C ASN A 115 14.24 -0.26 -19.53
N SER A 116 13.34 0.37 -18.75
CA SER A 116 12.01 0.74 -19.24
C SER A 116 12.07 1.77 -20.36
N TYR A 117 12.91 2.78 -20.19
CA TYR A 117 13.10 3.85 -21.18
C TYR A 117 13.86 3.36 -22.41
N LEU A 118 14.96 2.65 -22.20
CA LEU A 118 15.78 2.09 -23.29
C LEU A 118 14.98 1.11 -24.17
N ALA A 119 13.98 0.42 -23.62
CA ALA A 119 13.13 -0.48 -24.38
C ALA A 119 12.11 0.25 -25.26
N VAL A 120 11.77 1.51 -24.94
CA VAL A 120 10.80 2.32 -25.69
C VAL A 120 11.44 3.12 -26.81
N TYR A 121 12.64 3.66 -26.62
CA TYR A 121 13.28 4.52 -27.62
C TYR A 121 13.33 3.92 -29.06
N PRO A 122 13.58 2.62 -29.25
CA PRO A 122 13.53 2.02 -30.58
C PRO A 122 12.12 1.86 -31.18
N LEU A 123 11.05 2.00 -30.37
CA LEU A 123 9.66 1.87 -30.82
C LEU A 123 9.08 3.19 -31.34
N VAL A 124 9.79 4.30 -31.05
CA VAL A 124 9.36 5.65 -31.46
C VAL A 124 10.17 6.06 -32.67
N ASP A 125 9.47 6.48 -33.72
CA ASP A 125 10.12 7.02 -34.93
C ASP A 125 10.61 8.45 -34.67
N SER A 126 11.83 8.58 -34.18
CA SER A 126 12.45 9.86 -33.88
C SER A 126 13.89 9.92 -34.38
N SER A 127 14.23 11.03 -35.02
CA SER A 127 15.62 11.34 -35.41
C SER A 127 16.51 11.80 -34.24
N VAL A 128 15.93 11.97 -33.03
CA VAL A 128 16.62 12.49 -31.85
C VAL A 128 17.30 11.36 -31.08
N ASP A 129 18.62 11.44 -30.94
CA ASP A 129 19.38 10.57 -30.01
C ASP A 129 19.23 11.09 -28.58
N ILE A 130 18.11 10.76 -27.94
CA ILE A 130 17.75 11.18 -26.60
C ILE A 130 18.77 10.75 -25.54
N VAL A 131 19.37 9.56 -25.71
CA VAL A 131 20.37 9.03 -24.77
C VAL A 131 21.64 9.89 -24.80
N SER A 132 22.06 10.33 -25.98
CA SER A 132 23.21 11.25 -26.14
C SER A 132 22.92 12.61 -25.51
N LEU A 133 21.71 13.17 -25.71
CA LEU A 133 21.30 14.44 -25.09
C LEU A 133 21.33 14.37 -23.56
N ILE A 134 20.76 13.32 -22.98
CA ILE A 134 20.77 13.10 -21.53
C ILE A 134 22.20 12.98 -20.98
N LYS A 135 23.11 12.29 -21.69
CA LYS A 135 24.51 12.17 -21.27
C LYS A 135 25.26 13.50 -21.31
N LYS A 136 24.92 14.40 -22.25
CA LYS A 136 25.49 15.74 -22.36
C LYS A 136 24.95 16.68 -21.28
N ALA A 137 23.72 16.52 -20.86
CA ALA A 137 23.06 17.32 -19.83
C ALA A 137 23.60 16.99 -18.43
N LYS A 138 24.79 17.45 -18.09
CA LYS A 138 25.46 17.22 -16.81
C LYS A 138 26.14 18.48 -16.29
N ILE A 139 26.13 18.67 -14.97
CA ILE A 139 26.87 19.71 -14.27
C ILE A 139 27.70 19.12 -13.13
N ASP A 140 28.80 19.79 -12.82
CA ASP A 140 29.72 19.34 -11.78
C ASP A 140 29.24 19.80 -10.40
N LYS A 141 29.76 19.19 -9.34
CA LYS A 141 29.48 19.63 -7.98
C LYS A 141 30.34 20.87 -7.66
N LEU A 142 29.69 21.96 -7.27
CA LEU A 142 30.39 23.17 -6.85
C LEU A 142 31.01 23.01 -5.46
N LYS A 143 32.17 23.65 -5.28
CA LYS A 143 32.75 23.82 -3.94
C LYS A 143 32.05 24.95 -3.20
N LYS A 144 32.18 24.94 -1.88
CA LYS A 144 31.54 25.97 -1.02
C LYS A 144 32.04 27.37 -1.41
N GLY A 145 31.13 28.29 -1.74
CA GLY A 145 31.41 29.66 -2.17
C GLY A 145 31.79 29.83 -3.63
N GLU A 146 31.89 28.78 -4.42
CA GLU A 146 32.27 28.85 -5.84
C GLU A 146 31.21 29.52 -6.70
N PHE A 147 29.94 29.34 -6.36
CA PHE A 147 28.81 29.97 -7.05
C PHE A 147 28.89 31.51 -6.97
N GLU A 148 29.23 32.05 -5.80
CA GLU A 148 29.31 33.48 -5.57
C GLU A 148 30.49 34.13 -6.32
N HIS A 149 31.61 33.40 -6.50
CA HIS A 149 32.80 33.90 -7.16
C HIS A 149 32.74 33.82 -8.69
N ASN A 150 32.06 32.83 -9.26
CA ASN A 150 32.03 32.53 -10.69
C ASN A 150 30.60 32.56 -11.28
N ASN A 151 29.71 33.38 -10.74
CA ASN A 151 28.28 33.38 -11.07
C ASN A 151 28.00 33.51 -12.59
N ILE A 152 28.68 34.43 -13.30
CA ILE A 152 28.44 34.68 -14.74
C ILE A 152 28.77 33.43 -15.57
N GLU A 153 29.94 32.83 -15.37
CA GLU A 153 30.38 31.66 -16.11
C GLU A 153 29.50 30.44 -15.83
N ILE A 154 29.06 30.28 -14.56
CA ILE A 154 28.15 29.22 -14.15
C ILE A 154 26.80 29.40 -14.83
N ILE A 155 26.21 30.62 -14.86
CA ILE A 155 24.94 30.89 -15.50
C ILE A 155 24.99 30.62 -17.00
N ASP A 156 26.07 31.02 -17.70
CA ASP A 156 26.22 30.76 -19.13
C ASP A 156 26.27 29.25 -19.42
N ARG A 157 26.94 28.50 -18.56
CA ARG A 157 26.92 27.03 -18.65
C ARG A 157 25.54 26.46 -18.39
N ILE A 158 24.78 27.02 -17.44
CA ILE A 158 23.40 26.58 -17.17
C ILE A 158 22.48 26.89 -18.35
N LYS A 159 22.63 28.05 -19.02
CA LYS A 159 21.88 28.37 -20.24
C LYS A 159 22.06 27.27 -21.31
N SER A 160 23.29 26.83 -21.55
CA SER A 160 23.58 25.74 -22.50
C SER A 160 22.95 24.39 -22.07
N ILE A 161 22.89 24.11 -20.75
CA ILE A 161 22.18 22.93 -20.24
C ILE A 161 20.67 23.06 -20.44
N TYR A 162 20.10 24.26 -20.26
CA TYR A 162 18.68 24.49 -20.47
C TYR A 162 18.26 24.36 -21.94
N GLU A 163 19.15 24.69 -22.89
CA GLU A 163 18.93 24.39 -24.32
C GLU A 163 18.78 22.88 -24.54
N LEU A 164 19.69 22.08 -23.98
CA LEU A 164 19.60 20.60 -24.04
C LEU A 164 18.33 20.08 -23.37
N LEU A 165 17.96 20.65 -22.22
CA LEU A 165 16.73 20.24 -21.51
C LEU A 165 15.46 20.59 -22.33
N THR A 166 15.46 21.70 -23.05
CA THR A 166 14.35 22.06 -23.95
C THR A 166 14.16 20.99 -25.03
N GLU A 167 15.24 20.52 -25.66
CA GLU A 167 15.17 19.42 -26.63
C GLU A 167 14.70 18.11 -25.99
N ILE A 168 15.18 17.81 -24.78
CA ILE A 168 14.80 16.61 -24.03
C ILE A 168 13.31 16.66 -23.66
N PHE A 169 12.79 17.79 -23.17
CA PHE A 169 11.36 17.93 -22.87
C PHE A 169 10.50 17.85 -24.12
N ALA A 170 10.92 18.51 -25.21
CA ALA A 170 10.22 18.41 -26.49
C ALA A 170 10.12 16.96 -26.99
N TYR A 171 11.19 16.14 -26.80
CA TYR A 171 11.14 14.72 -27.10
C TYR A 171 10.13 13.98 -26.22
N TYR A 172 10.13 14.20 -24.88
CA TYR A 172 9.22 13.51 -23.97
C TYR A 172 7.76 13.99 -24.06
N HIS A 173 7.50 15.13 -24.70
CA HIS A 173 6.15 15.61 -24.99
C HIS A 173 5.56 15.04 -26.28
N GLN A 174 6.33 14.33 -27.11
CA GLN A 174 5.78 13.64 -28.29
C GLN A 174 4.75 12.61 -27.85
N GLU A 175 3.62 12.57 -28.55
CA GLU A 175 2.48 11.72 -28.21
C GLU A 175 2.86 10.23 -28.12
N ASP A 176 3.58 9.72 -29.13
CA ASP A 176 4.04 8.34 -29.16
C ASP A 176 5.02 8.04 -28.02
N VAL A 177 5.94 8.97 -27.70
CA VAL A 177 6.87 8.80 -26.58
C VAL A 177 6.11 8.69 -25.27
N GLN A 178 5.14 9.58 -25.03
CA GLN A 178 4.32 9.55 -23.82
C GLN A 178 3.51 8.26 -23.74
N ARG A 179 2.82 7.87 -24.82
CA ARG A 179 2.02 6.66 -24.89
C ARG A 179 2.85 5.42 -24.53
N TYR A 180 3.96 5.20 -25.21
CA TYR A 180 4.80 4.03 -24.97
C TYR A 180 5.51 4.07 -23.63
N LEU A 181 6.08 5.21 -23.20
CA LEU A 181 6.77 5.31 -21.92
C LEU A 181 5.84 5.16 -20.72
N ALA A 182 4.70 5.86 -20.73
CA ALA A 182 3.74 5.76 -19.65
C ALA A 182 3.29 4.31 -19.45
N ALA A 183 2.92 3.61 -20.52
CA ALA A 183 2.54 2.21 -20.46
C ALA A 183 3.69 1.30 -20.00
N LYS A 184 4.90 1.46 -20.58
CA LYS A 184 6.07 0.63 -20.23
C LYS A 184 6.50 0.78 -18.78
N ILE A 185 6.41 1.99 -18.22
CA ILE A 185 6.67 2.23 -16.80
C ILE A 185 5.67 1.44 -15.93
N GLN A 186 4.38 1.43 -16.31
CA GLN A 186 3.36 0.74 -15.53
C GLN A 186 3.43 -0.78 -15.67
N ILE A 187 3.95 -1.30 -16.78
CA ILE A 187 4.25 -2.74 -16.91
C ILE A 187 5.12 -3.22 -15.75
N TYR A 188 6.19 -2.48 -15.42
CA TYR A 188 7.11 -2.88 -14.34
C TYR A 188 6.72 -2.39 -12.94
N SER A 189 5.90 -1.34 -12.85
CA SER A 189 5.52 -0.75 -11.56
C SER A 189 4.24 -1.37 -10.98
N VAL A 190 3.31 -1.77 -11.84
CA VAL A 190 1.95 -2.19 -11.45
C VAL A 190 1.58 -3.54 -12.03
N ILE A 191 1.60 -3.68 -13.37
CA ILE A 191 1.08 -4.86 -14.06
C ILE A 191 1.83 -6.14 -13.64
N ASN A 192 3.15 -6.05 -13.55
CA ASN A 192 4.01 -7.16 -13.12
C ASN A 192 3.77 -7.63 -11.66
N ASN A 193 2.98 -6.89 -10.86
CA ASN A 193 2.55 -7.36 -9.55
C ASN A 193 1.39 -8.37 -9.63
N GLY A 194 0.59 -8.35 -10.70
CA GLY A 194 -0.53 -9.25 -10.88
C GLY A 194 -0.16 -10.54 -11.59
N TYR A 195 0.65 -10.46 -12.64
CA TYR A 195 1.03 -11.62 -13.45
C TYR A 195 2.42 -11.45 -14.10
N ASN A 196 3.04 -12.57 -14.49
CA ASN A 196 4.34 -12.64 -15.15
C ASN A 196 4.37 -13.81 -16.16
N ASP A 197 5.56 -14.30 -16.51
CA ASP A 197 5.78 -15.40 -17.47
C ASP A 197 5.16 -15.15 -18.87
N VAL A 198 5.06 -13.88 -19.26
CA VAL A 198 4.60 -13.44 -20.58
C VAL A 198 5.72 -12.68 -21.26
N SER A 199 5.90 -12.85 -22.56
CA SER A 199 7.05 -12.34 -23.31
C SER A 199 7.31 -10.84 -23.11
N PHE A 200 6.26 -10.00 -23.12
CA PHE A 200 6.41 -8.54 -22.96
C PHE A 200 6.73 -8.09 -21.52
N LEU A 201 6.51 -8.94 -20.52
CA LEU A 201 6.90 -8.70 -19.12
C LEU A 201 8.32 -9.17 -18.83
N ASN A 202 8.84 -10.11 -19.62
CA ASN A 202 10.20 -10.61 -19.43
C ASN A 202 11.23 -9.57 -19.88
N ARG A 203 12.09 -9.14 -18.97
CA ARG A 203 13.13 -8.12 -19.25
C ARG A 203 14.12 -8.54 -20.35
N GLN A 204 14.34 -9.84 -20.54
CA GLN A 204 15.27 -10.37 -21.56
C GLN A 204 14.61 -10.46 -22.93
N GLU A 205 13.28 -10.65 -23.00
CA GLU A 205 12.51 -10.83 -24.22
C GLU A 205 11.67 -9.59 -24.60
N SER A 206 11.79 -8.50 -23.85
CA SER A 206 10.95 -7.29 -23.98
C SER A 206 11.25 -6.42 -25.21
N LYS A 207 11.92 -6.97 -26.22
CA LYS A 207 12.16 -6.29 -27.51
C LYS A 207 10.90 -6.33 -28.36
N GLY A 208 10.59 -5.23 -29.04
CA GLY A 208 9.43 -5.07 -29.91
C GLY A 208 8.21 -4.47 -29.21
N ASP A 209 7.18 -4.21 -29.98
CA ASP A 209 5.97 -3.56 -29.51
C ASP A 209 5.20 -4.45 -28.52
N PHE A 210 5.01 -3.95 -27.32
CA PHE A 210 4.30 -4.68 -26.27
C PHE A 210 2.77 -4.58 -26.40
N TYR A 211 2.24 -3.61 -27.13
CA TYR A 211 0.82 -3.56 -27.50
C TYR A 211 0.49 -4.73 -28.45
N GLU A 212 1.27 -4.90 -29.53
CA GLU A 212 1.12 -6.04 -30.44
C GLU A 212 1.25 -7.38 -29.70
N LYS A 213 2.25 -7.51 -28.83
CA LYS A 213 2.45 -8.75 -28.06
C LYS A 213 1.31 -9.06 -27.09
N TYR A 214 0.70 -8.03 -26.48
CA TYR A 214 -0.48 -8.23 -25.64
C TYR A 214 -1.67 -8.67 -26.49
N HIS A 215 -1.88 -8.00 -27.64
CA HIS A 215 -2.91 -8.34 -28.59
C HIS A 215 -2.81 -9.81 -29.02
N ASP A 216 -1.67 -10.22 -29.58
CA ASP A 216 -1.45 -11.59 -30.09
C ASP A 216 -1.64 -12.66 -28.99
N TYR A 217 -1.13 -12.38 -27.81
CA TYR A 217 -1.09 -13.36 -26.73
C TYR A 217 -2.42 -13.51 -25.98
N PHE A 218 -3.16 -12.43 -25.79
CA PHE A 218 -4.40 -12.44 -25.01
C PHE A 218 -5.64 -12.17 -25.84
N VAL A 219 -5.64 -11.13 -26.65
CA VAL A 219 -6.82 -10.68 -27.40
C VAL A 219 -7.13 -11.63 -28.55
N GLU A 220 -6.18 -11.82 -29.47
CA GLU A 220 -6.35 -12.72 -30.61
C GLU A 220 -6.66 -14.16 -30.18
N SER A 221 -5.96 -14.64 -29.13
CA SER A 221 -6.23 -15.96 -28.53
C SER A 221 -7.67 -16.08 -28.03
N MET A 222 -8.23 -15.03 -27.44
CA MET A 222 -9.62 -15.00 -26.97
C MET A 222 -10.61 -14.92 -28.14
N LEU A 223 -10.38 -14.03 -29.12
CA LEU A 223 -11.27 -13.86 -30.29
C LEU A 223 -11.34 -15.15 -31.08
N SER A 224 -10.20 -15.76 -31.40
CA SER A 224 -10.14 -17.05 -32.11
C SER A 224 -10.87 -18.16 -31.33
N TYR A 225 -10.75 -18.18 -29.99
CA TYR A 225 -11.49 -19.14 -29.17
C TYR A 225 -13.00 -18.92 -29.25
N LEU A 226 -13.50 -17.68 -29.29
CA LEU A 226 -14.93 -17.39 -29.38
C LEU A 226 -15.55 -17.73 -30.75
N GLU A 227 -14.74 -17.81 -31.82
CA GLU A 227 -15.14 -18.18 -33.18
C GLU A 227 -15.08 -19.70 -33.40
N ASP A 228 -14.29 -20.45 -32.62
CA ASP A 228 -14.10 -21.89 -32.76
C ASP A 228 -15.35 -22.70 -32.36
N ASN A 229 -15.47 -23.90 -32.92
CA ASN A 229 -16.49 -24.89 -32.52
C ASN A 229 -15.92 -25.81 -31.42
N HIS A 230 -16.55 -25.79 -30.26
CA HIS A 230 -16.13 -26.51 -29.06
C HIS A 230 -16.87 -27.83 -28.78
N GLU A 231 -17.74 -28.31 -29.69
CA GLU A 231 -18.53 -29.54 -29.48
C GLU A 231 -17.69 -30.79 -29.21
N LYS A 232 -16.45 -30.84 -29.72
CA LYS A 232 -15.56 -32.00 -29.60
C LYS A 232 -14.52 -31.85 -28.47
N ASP A 233 -14.54 -30.72 -27.77
CA ASP A 233 -13.57 -30.43 -26.71
C ASP A 233 -13.88 -31.25 -25.48
N LYS A 234 -12.85 -31.90 -24.91
CA LYS A 234 -12.99 -32.85 -23.80
C LYS A 234 -12.61 -32.29 -22.44
N LEU A 235 -11.89 -31.18 -22.44
CA LEU A 235 -11.44 -30.51 -21.23
C LEU A 235 -12.36 -29.34 -20.91
N SER A 236 -12.39 -28.92 -19.65
CA SER A 236 -13.19 -27.78 -19.21
C SER A 236 -12.33 -26.76 -18.50
N CYS A 237 -12.62 -25.49 -18.72
CA CYS A 237 -12.03 -24.41 -17.95
C CYS A 237 -12.39 -24.56 -16.47
N THR A 238 -11.41 -24.60 -15.60
CA THR A 238 -11.63 -24.73 -14.16
C THR A 238 -12.43 -23.54 -13.57
N ASN A 239 -12.34 -22.38 -14.24
CA ASN A 239 -12.96 -21.15 -13.77
C ASN A 239 -14.42 -21.02 -14.21
N CYS A 240 -14.71 -21.08 -15.50
CA CYS A 240 -16.05 -20.86 -16.06
C CYS A 240 -16.75 -22.13 -16.55
N GLY A 241 -16.07 -23.28 -16.55
CA GLY A 241 -16.63 -24.56 -17.01
C GLY A 241 -16.76 -24.71 -18.51
N HIS A 242 -16.42 -23.72 -19.34
CA HIS A 242 -16.48 -23.80 -20.79
C HIS A 242 -15.49 -24.81 -21.36
N PRO A 243 -15.84 -25.51 -22.45
CA PRO A 243 -14.99 -26.52 -23.05
C PRO A 243 -13.70 -25.95 -23.62
N ILE A 244 -12.61 -26.70 -23.53
CA ILE A 244 -11.27 -26.32 -23.99
C ILE A 244 -10.67 -27.45 -24.83
N LYS A 245 -10.07 -27.08 -25.95
CA LYS A 245 -9.45 -27.98 -26.92
C LYS A 245 -8.13 -28.56 -26.41
N LYS A 246 -7.34 -27.76 -25.71
CA LYS A 246 -6.04 -28.12 -25.14
C LYS A 246 -5.96 -27.69 -23.68
N GLY A 247 -5.20 -28.42 -22.90
CA GLY A 247 -4.96 -28.14 -21.49
C GLY A 247 -3.66 -27.42 -21.19
N ASP A 248 -3.14 -26.65 -22.11
CA ASP A 248 -1.84 -25.96 -22.00
C ASP A 248 -1.91 -24.55 -21.40
N ILE A 249 -3.11 -23.99 -21.23
CA ILE A 249 -3.30 -22.69 -20.58
C ILE A 249 -3.44 -22.92 -19.08
N SER A 250 -2.37 -22.66 -18.35
CA SER A 250 -2.33 -22.83 -16.90
C SER A 250 -2.44 -21.53 -16.13
N TYR A 251 -2.68 -21.60 -14.82
CA TYR A 251 -2.67 -20.47 -13.92
C TYR A 251 -1.26 -19.96 -13.58
N SER A 252 -0.20 -20.57 -14.13
CA SER A 252 1.20 -20.25 -13.78
C SER A 252 1.59 -18.80 -14.04
N PHE A 253 0.91 -18.12 -14.96
CA PHE A 253 1.20 -16.72 -15.25
C PHE A 253 0.76 -15.75 -14.14
N ILE A 254 -0.15 -16.15 -13.24
CA ILE A 254 -0.61 -15.30 -12.13
C ILE A 254 0.40 -15.37 -10.99
N ASN A 255 0.90 -14.20 -10.56
CA ASN A 255 1.90 -14.13 -9.50
C ASN A 255 1.41 -14.74 -8.19
N GLN A 256 2.20 -15.64 -7.61
CA GLN A 256 2.01 -16.27 -6.29
C GLN A 256 0.69 -17.01 -6.07
N ALA A 257 -0.26 -16.87 -6.98
CA ALA A 257 -1.56 -17.56 -6.94
C ALA A 257 -1.70 -18.57 -8.06
N GLY A 258 -0.82 -18.49 -9.07
CA GLY A 258 -0.77 -19.41 -10.19
C GLY A 258 -0.11 -20.73 -9.85
N TYR A 259 -0.41 -21.70 -10.67
CA TYR A 259 0.11 -23.05 -10.57
C TYR A 259 0.83 -23.44 -11.86
N ASP A 260 2.08 -23.84 -11.78
CA ASP A 260 2.87 -24.28 -12.94
C ASP A 260 2.63 -25.77 -13.19
N ALA A 261 1.78 -26.04 -14.17
CA ALA A 261 1.42 -27.37 -14.62
C ALA A 261 2.61 -28.21 -15.11
N ASN A 262 3.64 -27.56 -15.67
CA ASN A 262 4.79 -28.24 -16.25
C ASN A 262 5.84 -28.62 -15.20
N ARG A 263 5.90 -27.87 -14.09
CA ARG A 263 6.91 -28.06 -13.04
C ARG A 263 6.41 -28.83 -11.83
N LYS A 264 5.10 -28.76 -11.54
CA LYS A 264 4.49 -29.39 -10.37
C LYS A 264 3.22 -30.12 -10.77
N GLN A 265 3.25 -31.42 -10.76
CA GLN A 265 2.04 -32.22 -10.74
C GLN A 265 1.44 -32.08 -9.35
N SER A 266 0.41 -31.25 -9.21
CA SER A 266 -0.14 -30.92 -7.91
C SER A 266 -1.37 -31.71 -7.56
N ASN A 267 -1.96 -32.37 -8.51
CA ASN A 267 -3.18 -33.10 -8.24
C ASN A 267 -2.91 -34.23 -7.27
N ALA A 268 -3.47 -34.14 -6.07
CA ALA A 268 -3.31 -35.12 -5.01
C ALA A 268 -3.91 -36.49 -5.38
N TRP A 269 -4.88 -36.51 -6.31
CA TRP A 269 -5.64 -37.74 -6.63
C TRP A 269 -5.01 -38.57 -7.75
N SER A 270 -4.52 -37.95 -8.79
CA SER A 270 -4.01 -38.66 -9.97
C SER A 270 -2.64 -38.19 -10.44
N PHE A 271 -2.05 -37.19 -9.82
CA PHE A 271 -0.81 -36.52 -10.23
C PHE A 271 -0.87 -35.98 -11.68
N THR A 272 -2.07 -35.74 -12.19
CA THR A 272 -2.30 -35.13 -13.50
C THR A 272 -2.63 -33.66 -13.33
N ASN A 273 -2.25 -32.85 -14.32
CA ASN A 273 -2.67 -31.47 -14.37
C ASN A 273 -4.10 -31.40 -14.92
N ASP A 274 -5.01 -30.87 -14.12
CA ASP A 274 -6.42 -30.67 -14.42
C ASP A 274 -6.90 -29.23 -14.18
N LEU A 275 -5.98 -28.31 -13.91
CA LEU A 275 -6.26 -26.90 -13.71
C LEU A 275 -5.97 -26.12 -14.99
N PHE A 276 -6.98 -26.04 -15.86
CA PHE A 276 -6.91 -25.36 -17.13
C PHE A 276 -7.79 -24.12 -17.17
N MET A 277 -7.41 -23.16 -17.99
CA MET A 277 -8.11 -21.90 -18.17
C MET A 277 -8.42 -21.68 -19.65
N CYS A 278 -9.64 -21.24 -19.98
CA CYS A 278 -9.96 -20.83 -21.35
C CYS A 278 -9.34 -19.44 -21.65
N PRO A 279 -9.13 -19.10 -22.95
CA PRO A 279 -8.58 -17.81 -23.34
C PRO A 279 -9.39 -16.60 -22.84
N VAL A 280 -10.72 -16.71 -22.72
CA VAL A 280 -11.58 -15.65 -22.16
C VAL A 280 -11.24 -15.36 -20.70
N CYS A 281 -11.16 -16.40 -19.85
CA CYS A 281 -10.76 -16.23 -18.46
C CYS A 281 -9.32 -15.76 -18.31
N ARG A 282 -8.43 -16.18 -19.23
CA ARG A 282 -7.04 -15.76 -19.24
C ARG A 282 -6.92 -14.25 -19.48
N LEU A 283 -7.63 -13.71 -20.48
CA LEU A 283 -7.68 -12.27 -20.72
C LEU A 283 -8.30 -11.54 -19.53
N LEU A 284 -9.43 -12.01 -18.98
CA LEU A 284 -10.05 -11.43 -17.81
C LEU A 284 -9.04 -11.30 -16.65
N TYR A 285 -8.25 -12.34 -16.38
CA TYR A 285 -7.29 -12.32 -15.27
C TYR A 285 -6.11 -11.36 -15.48
N THR A 286 -5.83 -10.92 -16.71
CA THR A 286 -4.88 -9.81 -16.93
C THR A 286 -5.38 -8.50 -16.34
N CYS A 287 -6.69 -8.37 -16.08
CA CYS A 287 -7.29 -7.19 -15.46
C CYS A 287 -7.12 -7.14 -13.92
N ILE A 288 -6.64 -8.21 -13.27
CA ILE A 288 -6.41 -8.23 -11.80
C ILE A 288 -5.65 -7.00 -11.30
N PRO A 289 -4.52 -6.57 -11.92
CA PRO A 289 -3.80 -5.39 -11.47
C PRO A 289 -4.63 -4.10 -11.50
N ALA A 290 -5.60 -3.98 -12.38
CA ALA A 290 -6.49 -2.82 -12.46
C ALA A 290 -7.59 -2.84 -11.38
N GLY A 291 -7.86 -3.99 -10.76
CA GLY A 291 -8.75 -4.12 -9.60
C GLY A 291 -8.08 -3.75 -8.28
N PHE A 292 -6.77 -3.86 -8.20
CA PHE A 292 -5.99 -3.48 -7.03
C PHE A 292 -5.59 -2.01 -7.04
N THR A 293 -5.36 -1.43 -5.88
CA THR A 293 -4.64 -0.16 -5.72
C THR A 293 -3.21 -0.46 -5.26
N TYR A 294 -2.22 -0.15 -6.11
CA TYR A 294 -0.81 -0.37 -5.79
C TYR A 294 -0.11 0.91 -5.38
N VAL A 295 0.71 0.79 -4.33
CA VAL A 295 1.66 1.82 -3.89
C VAL A 295 3.01 1.14 -3.74
N TYR A 296 3.97 1.46 -4.61
CA TYR A 296 5.25 0.74 -4.70
C TYR A 296 5.03 -0.79 -4.85
N ASN A 297 5.57 -1.58 -3.94
CA ASN A 297 5.46 -3.04 -3.94
C ASN A 297 4.31 -3.55 -3.04
N GLN A 298 3.34 -2.69 -2.72
CA GLN A 298 2.19 -3.05 -1.90
C GLN A 298 0.91 -2.81 -2.68
N GLY A 299 0.02 -3.78 -2.65
CA GLY A 299 -1.29 -3.72 -3.29
C GLY A 299 -2.40 -4.01 -2.28
N LEU A 300 -3.55 -3.40 -2.50
CA LEU A 300 -4.73 -3.57 -1.67
C LEU A 300 -5.96 -3.77 -2.54
N PHE A 301 -6.78 -4.75 -2.19
CA PHE A 301 -8.08 -5.02 -2.78
C PHE A 301 -9.06 -5.42 -1.69
N VAL A 302 -10.24 -4.83 -1.71
CA VAL A 302 -11.35 -5.16 -0.81
C VAL A 302 -12.36 -6.01 -1.58
N ASN A 303 -12.45 -7.28 -1.22
CA ASN A 303 -13.39 -8.21 -1.81
C ASN A 303 -14.72 -8.15 -1.08
N ASP A 304 -15.57 -7.20 -1.47
CA ASP A 304 -16.97 -7.13 -1.07
C ASP A 304 -17.81 -7.93 -2.07
N ASN A 305 -18.11 -9.17 -1.74
CA ASN A 305 -18.84 -10.10 -2.61
C ASN A 305 -20.37 -9.92 -2.59
N HIS A 306 -20.87 -8.83 -2.01
CA HIS A 306 -22.30 -8.57 -1.88
C HIS A 306 -22.94 -8.20 -3.24
N SER A 307 -22.31 -7.33 -3.99
CA SER A 307 -22.71 -6.95 -5.34
C SER A 307 -21.54 -6.30 -6.10
N VAL A 308 -21.64 -6.27 -7.43
CA VAL A 308 -20.65 -5.58 -8.26
C VAL A 308 -20.51 -4.10 -7.86
N ARG A 309 -21.62 -3.42 -7.59
CA ARG A 309 -21.58 -2.01 -7.14
C ARG A 309 -20.91 -1.84 -5.76
N ALA A 310 -21.14 -2.75 -4.82
CA ALA A 310 -20.47 -2.72 -3.52
C ALA A 310 -18.96 -2.93 -3.68
N LEU A 311 -18.57 -3.92 -4.50
CA LEU A 311 -17.18 -4.21 -4.84
C LEU A 311 -16.47 -3.00 -5.44
N LEU A 312 -17.07 -2.37 -6.45
CA LEU A 312 -16.51 -1.19 -7.13
C LEU A 312 -16.37 -0.01 -6.16
N ASN A 313 -17.43 0.30 -5.39
CA ASN A 313 -17.43 1.42 -4.44
C ASN A 313 -16.34 1.26 -3.37
N ALA A 314 -16.15 0.05 -2.83
CA ALA A 314 -15.12 -0.23 -1.83
C ALA A 314 -13.70 0.04 -2.38
N ASN A 315 -13.44 -0.30 -3.63
CA ASN A 315 -12.10 -0.15 -4.21
C ASN A 315 -11.87 1.23 -4.84
N THR A 316 -12.89 1.88 -5.38
CA THR A 316 -12.79 3.23 -5.96
C THR A 316 -12.42 4.27 -4.91
N GLY A 317 -13.01 4.21 -3.70
CA GLY A 317 -12.67 5.12 -2.61
C GLY A 317 -11.17 5.06 -2.26
N ILE A 318 -10.63 3.85 -2.10
CA ILE A 318 -9.19 3.64 -1.81
C ILE A 318 -8.33 4.19 -2.95
N ARG A 319 -8.69 3.89 -4.19
CA ARG A 319 -7.93 4.31 -5.38
C ARG A 319 -7.88 5.83 -5.49
N LEU A 320 -9.01 6.51 -5.36
CA LEU A 320 -9.07 7.98 -5.45
C LEU A 320 -8.26 8.65 -4.34
N ASP A 321 -8.35 8.18 -3.11
CA ASP A 321 -7.61 8.73 -1.97
C ASP A 321 -6.09 8.59 -2.14
N VAL A 322 -5.64 7.45 -2.64
CA VAL A 322 -4.21 7.12 -2.69
C VAL A 322 -3.55 7.65 -3.97
N LEU A 323 -4.17 7.42 -5.13
CA LEU A 323 -3.56 7.74 -6.42
C LEU A 323 -3.74 9.22 -6.83
N SER A 324 -4.54 10.01 -6.08
CA SER A 324 -4.60 11.46 -6.26
C SER A 324 -3.32 12.18 -5.80
N LEU A 325 -2.52 11.55 -4.93
CA LEU A 325 -1.28 12.09 -4.39
C LEU A 325 -0.12 11.98 -5.37
N ASN A 326 0.84 12.90 -5.28
CA ASN A 326 2.06 12.82 -6.07
C ASN A 326 3.02 11.76 -5.52
N LYS A 327 3.90 11.21 -6.36
CA LYS A 327 4.87 10.16 -6.00
C LYS A 327 5.74 10.50 -4.77
N THR A 328 6.03 11.79 -4.54
CA THR A 328 6.80 12.27 -3.38
C THR A 328 5.98 12.34 -2.10
N GLU A 329 4.66 12.44 -2.21
CA GLU A 329 3.71 12.62 -1.12
C GLU A 329 3.15 11.27 -0.64
N VAL A 330 2.95 10.34 -1.58
CA VAL A 330 2.39 9.02 -1.30
C VAL A 330 3.33 8.20 -0.42
N LYS A 331 2.78 7.70 0.68
CA LYS A 331 3.44 6.75 1.60
C LYS A 331 2.62 5.46 1.66
N ALA A 332 3.27 4.34 1.96
CA ALA A 332 2.57 3.07 2.14
C ALA A 332 1.47 3.10 3.21
N ILE A 333 1.61 3.99 4.20
CA ILE A 333 0.60 4.21 5.25
C ILE A 333 -0.71 4.77 4.70
N ASP A 334 -0.67 5.52 3.60
CA ASP A 334 -1.86 6.18 3.02
C ASP A 334 -2.85 5.13 2.47
N THR A 335 -2.34 3.99 1.97
CA THR A 335 -3.16 2.86 1.54
C THR A 335 -3.98 2.28 2.70
N TYR A 336 -3.37 2.14 3.88
CA TYR A 336 -4.08 1.68 5.07
C TYR A 336 -5.06 2.72 5.61
N ALA A 337 -4.71 4.00 5.53
CA ALA A 337 -5.61 5.09 5.93
C ALA A 337 -6.85 5.16 5.02
N ALA A 338 -6.65 5.01 3.71
CA ALA A 338 -7.74 4.94 2.74
C ALA A 338 -8.63 3.71 2.97
N LEU A 339 -8.04 2.53 3.25
CA LEU A 339 -8.78 1.33 3.63
C LEU A 339 -9.69 1.60 4.85
N ILE A 340 -9.12 2.16 5.91
CA ILE A 340 -9.88 2.43 7.15
C ILE A 340 -11.04 3.39 6.89
N ARG A 341 -10.82 4.48 6.13
CA ARG A 341 -11.91 5.40 5.72
C ARG A 341 -13.00 4.70 4.94
N THR A 342 -12.62 3.89 3.94
CA THR A 342 -13.59 3.12 3.13
C THR A 342 -14.41 2.16 3.97
N LEU A 343 -13.79 1.45 4.92
CA LEU A 343 -14.49 0.56 5.83
C LEU A 343 -15.46 1.33 6.75
N GLN A 344 -15.07 2.48 7.28
CA GLN A 344 -15.92 3.36 8.09
C GLN A 344 -17.12 3.89 7.29
N ASP A 345 -16.90 4.33 6.05
CA ASP A 345 -17.96 4.80 5.17
C ASP A 345 -18.96 3.68 4.80
N SER A 346 -18.47 2.47 4.58
CA SER A 346 -19.31 1.29 4.35
C SER A 346 -20.19 1.00 5.57
N MET A 347 -19.65 1.08 6.78
CA MET A 347 -20.41 0.91 8.02
C MET A 347 -21.50 1.98 8.19
N ASN A 348 -21.18 3.24 7.91
CA ASN A 348 -22.14 4.35 8.01
C ASN A 348 -23.34 4.22 7.04
N ARG A 349 -23.12 3.67 5.84
CA ARG A 349 -24.17 3.45 4.82
C ARG A 349 -25.04 2.22 5.10
N GLN A 350 -24.56 1.26 5.87
CA GLN A 350 -25.20 -0.04 6.10
C GLN A 350 -25.93 -0.16 7.44
N HIS A 351 -26.44 0.94 8.02
CA HIS A 351 -27.16 0.94 9.30
C HIS A 351 -28.33 -0.06 9.41
N HIS A 352 -28.73 -0.74 8.32
CA HIS A 352 -29.87 -1.68 8.30
C HIS A 352 -29.55 -3.10 7.78
N ARG A 353 -28.26 -3.45 7.51
CA ARG A 353 -27.92 -4.81 7.07
C ARG A 353 -26.93 -5.44 8.04
N GLU A 354 -27.10 -6.74 8.31
CA GLU A 354 -26.10 -7.53 9.02
C GLU A 354 -24.78 -7.38 8.30
N LEU A 355 -23.77 -6.83 8.99
CA LEU A 355 -22.42 -6.70 8.46
C LEU A 355 -21.89 -8.10 8.13
N GLN A 356 -21.77 -8.40 6.85
CA GLN A 356 -21.08 -9.60 6.39
C GLN A 356 -19.57 -9.41 6.59
N ASP A 357 -18.86 -10.50 6.74
CA ASP A 357 -17.40 -10.48 6.81
C ASP A 357 -16.84 -9.93 5.49
N ILE A 358 -15.98 -8.91 5.58
CA ILE A 358 -15.30 -8.32 4.43
C ILE A 358 -13.93 -8.98 4.31
N GLN A 359 -13.60 -9.48 3.12
CA GLN A 359 -12.27 -10.00 2.83
C GLN A 359 -11.38 -8.88 2.29
N VAL A 360 -10.25 -8.63 2.94
CA VAL A 360 -9.19 -7.72 2.46
C VAL A 360 -8.04 -8.56 1.94
N VAL A 361 -7.68 -8.35 0.68
CA VAL A 361 -6.54 -8.98 0.03
C VAL A 361 -5.41 -7.95 -0.07
N ARG A 362 -4.27 -8.26 0.57
CA ARG A 362 -3.06 -7.43 0.53
C ARG A 362 -1.99 -8.14 -0.26
N TYR A 363 -1.33 -7.40 -1.14
CA TYR A 363 -0.13 -7.85 -1.84
C TYR A 363 1.08 -7.13 -1.26
N GLU A 364 2.02 -7.86 -0.65
CA GLU A 364 3.20 -7.29 -0.01
C GLU A 364 4.39 -8.24 -0.21
N ASN A 365 5.54 -7.71 -0.64
CA ASN A 365 6.76 -8.50 -0.85
C ASN A 365 6.51 -9.75 -1.71
N GLU A 366 5.83 -9.57 -2.84
CA GLU A 366 5.47 -10.62 -3.81
C GLU A 366 4.59 -11.74 -3.23
N ARG A 367 3.80 -11.47 -2.17
CA ARG A 367 2.89 -12.44 -1.55
C ARG A 367 1.51 -11.83 -1.31
N TYR A 368 0.49 -12.66 -1.44
CA TYR A 368 -0.88 -12.32 -1.06
C TYR A 368 -1.15 -12.70 0.40
N TYR A 369 -1.75 -11.78 1.12
CA TYR A 369 -2.24 -11.95 2.49
C TYR A 369 -3.74 -11.72 2.51
N PHE A 370 -4.45 -12.62 3.18
CA PHE A 370 -5.91 -12.60 3.25
C PHE A 370 -6.36 -12.32 4.67
N ASN A 371 -7.20 -11.32 4.84
CA ASN A 371 -7.83 -10.99 6.10
C ASN A 371 -9.34 -11.00 5.93
N LEU A 372 -10.02 -11.84 6.69
CA LEU A 372 -11.45 -11.71 6.92
C LEU A 372 -11.66 -10.75 8.08
N LEU A 373 -12.41 -9.69 7.85
CA LEU A 373 -12.70 -8.68 8.87
C LEU A 373 -14.06 -8.95 9.50
N PRO A 374 -14.10 -9.68 10.63
CA PRO A 374 -15.35 -9.93 11.33
C PRO A 374 -15.89 -8.63 11.95
N LYS A 375 -17.19 -8.64 12.27
CA LYS A 375 -17.93 -7.50 12.80
C LYS A 375 -17.24 -6.78 13.98
N HIS A 376 -16.62 -7.54 14.88
CA HIS A 376 -15.95 -6.96 16.06
C HIS A 376 -14.71 -6.12 15.66
N ILE A 377 -13.98 -6.51 14.59
CA ILE A 377 -12.86 -5.72 14.07
C ILE A 377 -13.34 -4.42 13.45
N LEU A 378 -14.40 -4.50 12.62
CA LEU A 378 -14.98 -3.30 12.00
C LEU A 378 -15.47 -2.31 13.08
N LYS A 379 -16.15 -2.80 14.12
CA LYS A 379 -16.55 -1.96 15.26
C LYS A 379 -15.39 -1.38 16.05
N THR A 380 -14.31 -2.17 16.25
CA THR A 380 -13.08 -1.68 16.90
C THR A 380 -12.46 -0.53 16.12
N ILE A 381 -12.40 -0.65 14.80
CA ILE A 381 -11.89 0.39 13.89
C ILE A 381 -12.75 1.65 14.01
N ASP A 382 -14.08 1.50 13.95
CA ASP A 382 -14.99 2.65 14.06
C ASP A 382 -14.88 3.35 15.41
N GLN A 383 -14.87 2.62 16.52
CA GLN A 383 -14.68 3.16 17.87
C GLN A 383 -13.30 3.81 18.09
N SER A 384 -12.37 3.54 17.21
CA SER A 384 -10.98 4.05 17.27
C SER A 384 -10.67 5.10 16.20
N LYS A 385 -11.67 5.54 15.43
CA LYS A 385 -11.50 6.44 14.28
C LYS A 385 -10.77 7.75 14.63
N ASP A 386 -11.04 8.31 15.81
CA ASP A 386 -10.43 9.56 16.27
C ASP A 386 -9.00 9.36 16.80
N LYS A 387 -8.62 8.13 17.18
CA LYS A 387 -7.34 7.79 17.78
C LYS A 387 -6.30 7.32 16.75
N LEU A 388 -6.75 6.65 15.71
CA LEU A 388 -5.85 6.08 14.69
C LEU A 388 -5.05 7.14 13.93
N PRO A 389 -5.61 8.29 13.47
CA PRO A 389 -4.85 9.32 12.77
C PRO A 389 -3.73 9.93 13.61
N GLU A 390 -3.92 10.02 14.94
CA GLU A 390 -2.90 10.56 15.86
C GLU A 390 -1.59 9.75 15.85
N LEU A 391 -1.64 8.50 15.37
CA LEU A 391 -0.51 7.56 15.33
C LEU A 391 0.24 7.54 13.99
N PHE A 392 -0.18 8.33 12.98
CA PHE A 392 0.43 8.31 11.63
C PHE A 392 1.94 8.57 11.63
N ASN A 393 2.40 9.52 12.43
CA ASN A 393 3.80 9.92 12.48
C ASN A 393 4.58 9.24 13.63
N ALA A 394 3.93 8.34 14.36
CA ALA A 394 4.54 7.62 15.46
C ALA A 394 5.13 6.28 14.99
N GLY A 395 6.29 5.92 15.54
CA GLY A 395 7.00 4.70 15.19
C GLY A 395 8.18 4.41 16.09
N PHE A 396 8.90 3.34 15.81
CA PHE A 396 10.13 2.97 16.50
C PHE A 396 11.05 2.16 15.59
N ILE A 397 12.34 2.08 15.94
CA ILE A 397 13.29 1.24 15.22
C ILE A 397 13.38 -0.13 15.89
N LEU A 398 13.16 -1.18 15.12
CA LEU A 398 13.34 -2.56 15.55
C LEU A 398 14.29 -3.28 14.58
N ASN A 399 15.39 -3.82 15.08
CA ASN A 399 16.41 -4.50 14.28
C ASN A 399 16.98 -3.68 13.11
N GLY A 400 17.01 -2.35 13.26
CA GLY A 400 17.47 -1.43 12.20
C GLY A 400 16.38 -0.89 11.28
N ASP A 401 15.16 -1.46 11.32
CA ASP A 401 14.06 -1.06 10.47
C ASP A 401 13.03 -0.18 11.20
N TYR A 402 12.53 0.85 10.52
CA TYR A 402 11.46 1.69 11.04
C TYR A 402 10.12 0.96 11.01
N GLN A 403 9.47 0.88 12.16
CA GLN A 403 8.12 0.32 12.33
C GLN A 403 7.12 1.45 12.59
N SER A 404 6.20 1.69 11.66
CA SER A 404 5.09 2.63 11.83
C SER A 404 4.05 2.06 12.79
N LEU A 405 3.71 2.78 13.87
CA LEU A 405 2.69 2.32 14.83
C LEU A 405 1.32 2.18 14.17
N TYR A 406 0.94 3.11 13.31
CA TYR A 406 -0.34 3.03 12.60
C TYR A 406 -0.45 1.73 11.80
N ARG A 407 0.55 1.45 10.95
CA ARG A 407 0.57 0.23 10.12
C ARG A 407 0.55 -1.03 10.98
N GLU A 408 1.36 -1.08 12.03
CA GLU A 408 1.44 -2.22 12.93
C GLU A 408 0.13 -2.49 13.67
N ILE A 409 -0.57 -1.44 14.12
CA ILE A 409 -1.87 -1.55 14.78
C ILE A 409 -2.91 -2.10 13.78
N ILE A 410 -3.04 -1.48 12.61
CA ILE A 410 -4.01 -1.94 11.61
C ILE A 410 -3.74 -3.38 11.20
N THR A 411 -2.48 -3.75 10.98
CA THR A 411 -2.10 -5.13 10.63
C THR A 411 -2.51 -6.12 11.73
N ARG A 412 -2.30 -5.78 13.01
CA ARG A 412 -2.71 -6.64 14.13
C ARG A 412 -4.22 -6.75 14.25
N LEU A 413 -4.93 -5.64 14.14
CA LEU A 413 -6.41 -5.66 14.17
C LEU A 413 -6.95 -6.52 13.03
N MET A 414 -6.45 -6.35 11.80
CA MET A 414 -6.86 -7.17 10.65
C MET A 414 -6.55 -8.66 10.84
N ASN A 415 -5.49 -8.99 11.57
CA ASN A 415 -5.14 -10.37 11.94
C ASN A 415 -5.83 -10.86 13.23
N ASN A 416 -6.83 -10.13 13.71
CA ASN A 416 -7.56 -10.45 14.95
C ASN A 416 -6.64 -10.65 16.16
N THR A 417 -5.63 -9.79 16.29
CA THR A 417 -4.59 -9.87 17.32
C THR A 417 -4.59 -8.61 18.19
N ASN A 418 -4.54 -8.77 19.52
CA ASN A 418 -4.46 -7.66 20.44
C ASN A 418 -3.10 -6.91 20.34
N LEU A 419 -3.04 -5.72 20.94
CA LEU A 419 -1.88 -4.82 20.83
C LEU A 419 -0.86 -4.97 21.96
N PHE A 420 -1.06 -5.83 22.96
CA PHE A 420 -0.16 -5.91 24.10
C PHE A 420 1.28 -6.23 23.73
N SER A 421 1.52 -7.09 22.75
CA SER A 421 2.87 -7.39 22.28
C SER A 421 3.55 -6.20 21.62
N LEU A 422 2.81 -5.36 20.91
CA LEU A 422 3.32 -4.13 20.30
C LEU A 422 3.62 -3.06 21.37
N ILE A 423 2.71 -2.88 22.33
CA ILE A 423 2.89 -1.98 23.47
C ILE A 423 4.16 -2.37 24.24
N TYR A 424 4.35 -3.67 24.50
CA TYR A 424 5.57 -4.17 25.11
C TYR A 424 6.82 -3.81 24.32
N GLN A 425 6.82 -4.03 23.00
CA GLN A 425 7.97 -3.73 22.14
C GLN A 425 8.34 -2.25 22.18
N VAL A 426 7.36 -1.36 22.06
CA VAL A 426 7.58 0.10 22.13
C VAL A 426 8.15 0.52 23.47
N LEU A 427 7.54 0.07 24.58
CA LEU A 427 7.98 0.39 25.92
C LEU A 427 9.38 -0.18 26.22
N ARG A 428 9.65 -1.40 25.79
CA ARG A 428 10.98 -2.01 25.95
C ARG A 428 12.05 -1.25 25.20
N THR A 429 11.81 -0.95 23.91
CA THR A 429 12.74 -0.19 23.08
C THR A 429 13.04 1.17 23.72
N LYS A 430 12.00 1.86 24.22
CA LYS A 430 12.16 3.14 24.90
C LYS A 430 12.93 3.00 26.23
N GLY A 431 12.58 2.02 27.06
CA GLY A 431 13.22 1.77 28.35
C GLY A 431 14.68 1.30 28.28
N THR A 432 15.09 0.74 27.14
CA THR A 432 16.48 0.33 26.88
C THR A 432 17.27 1.37 26.08
N GLY A 433 16.73 2.58 25.87
CA GLY A 433 17.41 3.68 25.15
C GLY A 433 17.42 3.55 23.64
N GLY A 434 16.59 2.67 23.07
CA GLY A 434 16.41 2.54 21.62
C GLY A 434 15.65 3.73 21.02
N GLN A 435 15.68 3.85 19.68
CA GLN A 435 15.03 4.95 18.97
C GLN A 435 13.52 4.73 18.88
N VAL A 436 12.75 5.59 19.54
CA VAL A 436 11.28 5.58 19.57
C VAL A 436 10.76 6.97 19.22
N TYR A 437 10.00 7.08 18.15
CA TYR A 437 9.32 8.29 17.67
C TYR A 437 7.86 8.33 18.16
N ALA A 438 7.65 7.81 19.37
CA ALA A 438 6.37 7.80 20.07
C ALA A 438 6.56 8.29 21.51
N ASN A 439 5.67 9.16 21.95
CA ASN A 439 5.62 9.62 23.33
C ASN A 439 4.61 8.79 24.15
N THR A 440 4.46 9.11 25.43
CA THR A 440 3.53 8.42 26.33
C THR A 440 2.08 8.54 25.87
N TYR A 441 1.69 9.67 25.27
CA TYR A 441 0.36 9.88 24.71
C TYR A 441 0.01 8.86 23.63
N HIS A 442 0.92 8.61 22.68
CA HIS A 442 0.73 7.59 21.65
C HIS A 442 0.57 6.18 22.26
N ILE A 443 1.34 5.86 23.31
CA ILE A 443 1.23 4.57 24.00
C ILE A 443 -0.14 4.43 24.68
N MET A 444 -0.63 5.49 25.32
CA MET A 444 -1.97 5.48 25.93
C MET A 444 -3.07 5.31 24.87
N LYS A 445 -2.94 5.93 23.67
CA LYS A 445 -3.85 5.69 22.56
C LYS A 445 -3.85 4.23 22.09
N MET A 446 -2.68 3.60 22.04
CA MET A 446 -2.60 2.16 21.74
C MET A 446 -3.35 1.32 22.79
N ILE A 447 -3.26 1.65 24.06
CA ILE A 447 -3.98 0.97 25.15
C ILE A 447 -5.49 1.18 25.00
N GLU A 448 -5.94 2.40 24.71
CA GLU A 448 -7.37 2.70 24.47
C GLU A 448 -7.92 1.91 23.27
N ILE A 449 -7.17 1.84 22.14
CA ILE A 449 -7.55 1.05 20.97
C ILE A 449 -7.61 -0.44 21.33
N ASN A 450 -6.64 -0.92 22.11
CA ASN A 450 -6.64 -2.32 22.56
C ASN A 450 -7.84 -2.65 23.46
N GLN A 451 -8.26 -1.73 24.32
CA GLN A 451 -9.48 -1.90 25.12
C GLN A 451 -10.73 -1.95 24.24
N ASN A 452 -10.81 -1.14 23.15
CA ASN A 452 -11.90 -1.23 22.19
C ASN A 452 -11.96 -2.62 21.57
N PHE A 453 -10.81 -3.17 21.16
CA PHE A 453 -10.67 -4.51 20.61
C PHE A 453 -11.11 -5.58 21.62
N LEU A 454 -10.64 -5.55 22.84
CA LEU A 454 -10.98 -6.54 23.88
C LEU A 454 -12.47 -6.47 24.27
N LYS A 455 -13.04 -5.27 24.33
CA LYS A 455 -14.49 -5.10 24.56
C LYS A 455 -15.30 -5.80 23.48
N GLU A 456 -14.99 -5.59 22.21
CA GLU A 456 -15.75 -6.16 21.10
C GLU A 456 -15.48 -7.67 20.93
N LEU A 457 -14.28 -8.15 21.27
CA LEU A 457 -13.90 -9.57 21.13
C LEU A 457 -14.44 -10.45 22.26
N ILE A 458 -14.22 -10.04 23.52
CA ILE A 458 -14.49 -10.85 24.72
C ILE A 458 -15.44 -10.16 25.72
N GLN A 459 -16.05 -9.04 25.33
CA GLN A 459 -16.94 -8.24 26.16
C GLN A 459 -16.29 -7.72 27.47
N MET A 460 -14.97 -7.51 27.46
CA MET A 460 -14.25 -6.97 28.60
C MET A 460 -14.76 -5.56 28.95
N GLU A 461 -15.05 -5.31 30.20
CA GLU A 461 -15.40 -3.98 30.70
C GLU A 461 -14.17 -3.04 30.58
N LYS A 462 -14.34 -1.88 29.95
CA LYS A 462 -13.27 -0.89 29.79
C LYS A 462 -13.02 -0.15 31.10
N LEU A 463 -11.75 0.21 31.33
CA LEU A 463 -11.40 1.29 32.24
C LEU A 463 -11.73 2.63 31.58
N GLU A 464 -12.30 3.54 32.32
CA GLU A 464 -12.55 4.89 31.83
C GLU A 464 -11.23 5.62 31.54
N LYS A 465 -11.27 6.59 30.62
CA LYS A 465 -10.08 7.34 30.22
C LYS A 465 -9.37 8.01 31.41
N ASP A 466 -10.16 8.56 32.34
CA ASP A 466 -9.64 9.23 33.54
C ASP A 466 -8.96 8.24 34.49
N GLU A 467 -9.43 7.00 34.56
CA GLU A 467 -8.82 5.93 35.34
C GLU A 467 -7.48 5.52 34.74
N LEU A 468 -7.42 5.31 33.44
CA LEU A 468 -6.17 5.00 32.72
C LEU A 468 -5.13 6.11 32.91
N GLU A 469 -5.56 7.36 32.79
CA GLU A 469 -4.69 8.51 32.98
C GLU A 469 -4.21 8.66 34.43
N LYS A 470 -5.06 8.32 35.40
CA LYS A 470 -4.66 8.25 36.81
C LYS A 470 -3.60 7.18 37.02
N ILE A 471 -3.79 5.97 36.49
CA ILE A 471 -2.83 4.87 36.57
C ILE A 471 -1.47 5.29 35.98
N ARG A 472 -1.50 5.91 34.80
CA ARG A 472 -0.29 6.43 34.14
C ARG A 472 0.41 7.48 35.02
N ARG A 473 -0.34 8.44 35.57
CA ARG A 473 0.21 9.49 36.46
C ARG A 473 0.84 8.91 37.68
N ASP A 474 0.25 7.89 38.29
CA ASP A 474 0.82 7.23 39.46
C ASP A 474 2.17 6.56 39.11
N GLY A 475 2.31 5.97 37.93
CA GLY A 475 3.59 5.48 37.43
C GLY A 475 4.64 6.58 37.23
N TYR A 476 4.22 7.72 36.67
CA TYR A 476 5.10 8.89 36.55
C TYR A 476 5.54 9.46 37.89
N PHE A 477 4.61 9.56 38.85
CA PHE A 477 4.95 10.05 40.21
C PHE A 477 5.89 9.08 40.92
N LEU A 478 5.71 7.77 40.78
CA LEU A 478 6.65 6.79 41.32
C LEU A 478 8.07 7.04 40.77
N LYS A 479 8.21 7.23 39.44
CA LYS A 479 9.51 7.58 38.84
C LYS A 479 10.09 8.88 39.40
N LYS A 480 9.27 9.93 39.55
CA LYS A 480 9.70 11.25 40.01
C LYS A 480 10.24 11.22 41.42
N GLU A 481 9.67 10.39 42.28
CA GLU A 481 10.04 10.30 43.68
C GLU A 481 11.29 9.45 43.96
N TYR A 482 11.69 8.59 42.97
CA TYR A 482 12.98 7.94 43.09
C TYR A 482 14.10 8.95 42.84
N ALA A 483 14.99 9.12 43.82
CA ALA A 483 16.15 10.02 43.73
C ALA A 483 17.09 9.64 42.56
N ASN A 484 17.16 8.34 42.25
CA ASN A 484 17.93 7.81 41.13
C ASN A 484 17.00 7.36 39.99
N LYS A 485 16.95 8.15 38.92
CA LYS A 485 16.12 7.86 37.72
C LYS A 485 16.44 6.51 37.07
N ASN A 486 17.71 6.09 37.03
CA ASN A 486 18.12 4.80 36.48
C ASN A 486 17.51 3.61 37.26
N LYS A 487 17.34 3.79 38.59
CA LYS A 487 16.69 2.77 39.42
C LYS A 487 15.19 2.65 39.08
N ALA A 488 14.52 3.77 38.85
CA ALA A 488 13.11 3.79 38.44
C ALA A 488 12.92 3.13 37.04
N ASP A 489 13.79 3.44 36.10
CA ASP A 489 13.74 2.81 34.74
C ASP A 489 13.99 1.30 34.83
N SER A 490 14.92 0.85 35.70
CA SER A 490 15.13 -0.60 35.95
C SER A 490 13.90 -1.27 36.56
N ILE A 491 13.18 -0.59 37.46
CA ILE A 491 11.90 -1.09 38.01
C ILE A 491 10.87 -1.20 36.87
N GLY A 492 10.75 -0.18 36.03
CA GLY A 492 9.86 -0.19 34.86
C GLY A 492 10.13 -1.39 33.93
N LEU A 493 11.40 -1.68 33.62
CA LEU A 493 11.79 -2.84 32.80
C LEU A 493 11.48 -4.19 33.48
N ARG A 494 11.65 -4.29 34.80
CA ARG A 494 11.29 -5.51 35.55
C ARG A 494 9.78 -5.73 35.57
N LEU A 495 8.98 -4.69 35.80
CA LEU A 495 7.52 -4.75 35.71
C LEU A 495 7.09 -5.13 34.29
N LEU A 496 7.72 -4.55 33.26
CA LEU A 496 7.45 -4.87 31.86
C LEU A 496 7.71 -6.35 31.53
N ASN A 497 8.75 -6.94 32.07
CA ASN A 497 9.04 -8.37 31.92
C ASN A 497 8.01 -9.25 32.63
N ALA A 498 7.55 -8.86 33.83
CA ALA A 498 6.48 -9.57 34.52
C ALA A 498 5.15 -9.54 33.73
N LEU A 499 4.81 -8.39 33.11
CA LEU A 499 3.66 -8.26 32.20
C LEU A 499 3.79 -9.17 30.98
N LYS A 500 4.97 -9.23 30.35
CA LYS A 500 5.22 -10.11 29.19
C LYS A 500 5.02 -11.58 29.56
N ALA A 501 5.52 -11.97 30.75
CA ALA A 501 5.42 -13.33 31.26
C ALA A 501 4.03 -13.66 31.84
N ASN A 502 3.10 -12.71 31.88
CA ASN A 502 1.79 -12.81 32.55
C ASN A 502 1.91 -13.24 34.02
N ASN A 503 2.96 -12.78 34.69
CA ASN A 503 3.26 -13.14 36.09
C ASN A 503 2.80 -12.02 37.04
N LYS A 504 1.57 -12.15 37.56
CA LYS A 504 0.90 -11.20 38.44
C LYS A 504 1.63 -11.11 39.79
N ASP A 505 2.12 -12.22 40.32
CA ASP A 505 2.81 -12.26 41.62
C ASP A 505 4.14 -11.51 41.57
N ALA A 506 4.98 -11.81 40.57
CA ALA A 506 6.22 -11.08 40.35
C ALA A 506 6.00 -9.58 40.12
N PHE A 507 4.93 -9.22 39.40
CA PHE A 507 4.55 -7.82 39.21
C PHE A 507 4.22 -7.13 40.55
N MET A 508 3.39 -7.76 41.38
CA MET A 508 3.00 -7.23 42.67
C MET A 508 4.15 -7.17 43.65
N ASP A 509 5.06 -8.14 43.67
CA ASP A 509 6.26 -8.13 44.50
C ASP A 509 7.15 -6.93 44.16
N ILE A 510 7.41 -6.68 42.87
CA ILE A 510 8.20 -5.55 42.41
C ILE A 510 7.52 -4.22 42.78
N LEU A 511 6.21 -4.14 42.56
CA LEU A 511 5.39 -2.96 42.84
C LEU A 511 5.39 -2.65 44.36
N SER A 512 5.05 -3.65 45.18
CA SER A 512 4.97 -3.52 46.62
C SER A 512 6.29 -3.08 47.22
N ASN A 513 7.42 -3.71 46.85
CA ASN A 513 8.74 -3.33 47.26
C ASN A 513 9.09 -1.88 46.85
N SER A 514 8.63 -1.44 45.68
CA SER A 514 8.87 -0.08 45.20
C SER A 514 8.11 0.96 46.03
N TYR A 515 6.83 0.70 46.35
CA TYR A 515 6.03 1.59 47.20
C TYR A 515 6.47 1.58 48.67
N MET A 516 6.87 0.42 49.21
CA MET A 516 7.44 0.31 50.55
C MET A 516 8.74 1.12 50.68
N TYR A 517 9.61 1.08 49.67
CA TYR A 517 10.84 1.89 49.64
C TYR A 517 10.55 3.39 49.75
N LEU A 518 9.44 3.85 49.18
CA LEU A 518 8.99 5.25 49.21
C LEU A 518 8.11 5.58 50.45
N ASN A 519 7.88 4.64 51.35
CA ASN A 519 6.93 4.76 52.45
C ASN A 519 5.51 5.17 52.00
N LYS A 520 5.04 4.61 50.91
CA LYS A 520 3.70 4.88 50.32
C LYS A 520 2.84 3.63 50.26
N LEU A 521 1.53 3.86 50.25
CA LEU A 521 0.54 2.80 50.05
C LEU A 521 0.40 2.48 48.58
N VAL A 522 0.30 1.18 48.23
CA VAL A 522 -0.01 0.72 46.89
C VAL A 522 -1.44 1.15 46.54
N PRO A 523 -1.68 1.80 45.40
CA PRO A 523 -3.02 2.20 44.98
C PRO A 523 -3.99 1.04 44.90
N LYS A 524 -5.25 1.26 45.35
CA LYS A 524 -6.26 0.21 45.46
C LYS A 524 -6.59 -0.48 44.10
N TYR A 525 -6.55 0.24 42.98
CA TYR A 525 -6.89 -0.33 41.68
C TYR A 525 -5.96 -1.48 41.24
N PHE A 526 -4.79 -1.66 41.87
CA PHE A 526 -3.94 -2.83 41.61
C PHE A 526 -4.55 -4.15 42.11
N THR A 527 -5.58 -4.13 42.97
CA THR A 527 -6.33 -5.35 43.30
C THR A 527 -7.05 -5.93 42.09
N ASP A 528 -7.43 -5.09 41.12
CA ASP A 528 -8.18 -5.48 39.94
C ASP A 528 -7.33 -6.29 38.92
N ILE A 529 -6.01 -6.32 39.05
CA ILE A 529 -5.13 -7.13 38.22
C ILE A 529 -5.38 -8.64 38.38
N PHE A 530 -6.00 -9.05 39.46
CA PHE A 530 -6.30 -10.44 39.75
C PHE A 530 -7.64 -10.90 39.09
N LEU A 531 -8.45 -9.96 38.58
CA LEU A 531 -9.73 -10.29 37.95
C LEU A 531 -9.53 -11.15 36.69
N ASP A 532 -8.70 -10.68 35.76
CA ASP A 532 -8.34 -11.39 34.54
C ASP A 532 -6.97 -10.95 34.00
N ASP A 533 -6.48 -11.60 32.95
CA ASP A 533 -5.15 -11.34 32.39
C ASP A 533 -5.12 -10.07 31.53
N GLU A 534 -6.21 -9.74 30.86
CA GLU A 534 -6.34 -8.55 30.03
C GLU A 534 -6.41 -7.29 30.89
N ARG A 535 -7.13 -7.35 32.02
CA ARG A 535 -7.19 -6.30 33.03
C ARG A 535 -5.79 -6.06 33.65
N PHE A 536 -5.11 -7.15 34.01
CA PHE A 536 -3.73 -7.09 34.50
C PHE A 536 -2.81 -6.36 33.53
N LYS A 537 -2.84 -6.75 32.24
CA LYS A 537 -2.01 -6.13 31.22
C LYS A 537 -2.40 -4.67 30.99
N THR A 538 -3.69 -4.36 30.94
CA THR A 538 -4.17 -2.99 30.71
C THR A 538 -3.70 -2.05 31.83
N ILE A 539 -3.91 -2.41 33.09
CA ILE A 539 -3.44 -1.63 34.26
C ILE A 539 -1.91 -1.55 34.26
N GLY A 540 -1.26 -2.69 34.11
CA GLY A 540 0.20 -2.78 34.21
C GLY A 540 0.91 -1.98 33.10
N TYR A 541 0.50 -2.09 31.84
CA TYR A 541 1.10 -1.32 30.75
C TYR A 541 0.82 0.17 30.88
N SER A 542 -0.37 0.58 31.36
CA SER A 542 -0.67 2.00 31.63
C SER A 542 0.25 2.57 32.71
N PHE A 543 0.48 1.83 33.78
CA PHE A 543 1.39 2.22 34.86
C PHE A 543 2.84 2.29 34.39
N VAL A 544 3.32 1.27 33.67
CA VAL A 544 4.69 1.23 33.15
C VAL A 544 4.91 2.32 32.08
N ALA A 545 3.89 2.69 31.30
CA ALA A 545 3.97 3.82 30.38
C ALA A 545 4.23 5.14 31.10
N GLY A 546 3.72 5.29 32.32
CA GLY A 546 4.05 6.41 33.21
C GLY A 546 5.49 6.40 33.69
N ILE A 547 6.05 5.23 34.01
CA ILE A 547 7.44 5.10 34.48
C ILE A 547 8.45 5.33 33.34
N ILE A 548 8.26 4.69 32.20
CA ILE A 548 9.21 4.70 31.06
C ILE A 548 8.97 5.91 30.16
N GLY A 549 7.75 6.45 30.11
CA GLY A 549 7.37 7.59 29.27
C GLY A 549 7.97 8.92 29.75
N GLU A 550 7.98 9.91 28.85
CA GLU A 550 8.22 11.31 29.19
C GLU A 550 6.89 11.97 29.52
N ALA A 551 6.90 12.91 30.49
CA ALA A 551 5.73 13.73 30.80
C ALA A 551 5.37 14.56 29.56
N HIS A 552 4.11 14.62 29.16
CA HIS A 552 3.63 15.68 28.28
C HIS A 552 3.73 16.99 29.09
N ASN A 553 4.52 17.94 28.64
CA ASN A 553 4.43 19.33 29.10
C ASN A 553 3.09 19.88 28.59
N THR A 554 2.05 19.74 29.38
CA THR A 554 0.82 20.54 29.28
C THR A 554 1.00 21.83 30.10
N GLU A 555 2.09 22.53 29.87
CA GLU A 555 2.26 23.90 30.36
C GLU A 555 2.59 24.79 29.16
N GLY A 556 1.55 25.13 28.43
CA GLY A 556 1.44 26.23 27.51
C GLY A 556 0.19 27.03 27.85
N GLY A 557 -0.01 27.26 29.15
CA GLY A 557 -0.89 28.33 29.61
C GLY A 557 -0.08 29.62 29.54
N ASN A 558 -0.47 30.54 28.73
CA ASN A 558 -0.07 31.95 28.75
C ASN A 558 -0.34 32.52 30.16
N ASP A 559 0.70 32.70 30.95
CA ASP A 559 0.77 33.77 31.93
C ASP A 559 1.72 34.80 31.34
N ASN A 560 1.14 35.76 30.64
CA ASN A 560 1.69 37.11 30.52
C ASN A 560 0.51 38.10 30.59
N GLU A 561 0.46 38.77 31.74
CA GLU A 561 -0.06 40.13 31.82
C GLU A 561 0.65 41.05 30.83
#